data_c8a26644379a9ecf7ad0e55657b835c3
#
_entry.id   c8a26644379a9ecf7ad0e55657b835c3
#
_cell.length_a   1.000
_cell.length_b   1.000
_cell.length_c   1.000
_cell.angle_alpha   90.00
_cell.angle_beta   90.00
_cell.angle_gamma   90.00
#
_symmetry.space_group_name_H-M   'P 1'
#
loop_
_entity.id
_entity.type
_entity.pdbx_description
1 polymer ?
#
loop_
_entity_poly.entity_id
_entity_poly.type
_entity_poly.pdbx_seq_one_letter_code
_entity_poly.pdbx_strand_id
1 'polypeptide(L)'
;MRLLSRYFVREMLLPFFFSLLMITFILFINFLLRAIDRFLGKGLDVLTILEYLFLNLAWIIALSVPMAVLLATLMAFGRLSEDNEINALRASGVGFLSIIRAPIMFGVTVALMLIYFNNYILPDMNFHARLLSGDIYRKRPGMNIEPGIFIDNIPDYSMIVGGKEGELFSDVRIFSKGKQ
;
A
#
# COMPACT_ATOMS: atom_id res chain seq x y z
N MET A 1 24.43 28.35 -8.47
CA MET A 1 23.06 27.84 -8.18
C MET A 1 22.85 26.37 -8.55
N ARG A 2 23.26 25.89 -9.74
CA ARG A 2 23.10 24.47 -10.13
C ARG A 2 23.81 23.47 -9.21
N LEU A 3 25.01 23.83 -8.69
CA LEU A 3 25.77 22.96 -7.78
C LEU A 3 25.05 22.78 -6.44
N LEU A 4 24.51 23.85 -5.88
CA LEU A 4 23.78 23.82 -4.62
C LEU A 4 22.51 22.93 -4.72
N SER A 5 21.72 23.12 -5.78
CA SER A 5 20.52 22.28 -5.98
C SER A 5 20.87 20.80 -6.16
N ARG A 6 21.96 20.49 -6.87
CA ARG A 6 22.43 19.10 -7.05
C ARG A 6 22.90 18.49 -5.71
N TYR A 7 23.56 19.29 -4.87
CA TYR A 7 23.98 18.88 -3.54
C TYR A 7 22.78 18.50 -2.69
N PHE A 8 21.79 19.40 -2.55
CA PHE A 8 20.58 19.14 -1.76
C PHE A 8 19.80 17.91 -2.26
N VAL A 9 19.63 17.77 -3.58
CA VAL A 9 18.94 16.59 -4.14
C VAL A 9 19.69 15.30 -3.78
N ARG A 10 21.02 15.30 -3.88
CA ARG A 10 21.84 14.14 -3.52
C ARG A 10 21.71 13.78 -2.04
N GLU A 11 21.65 14.78 -1.16
CA GLU A 11 21.47 14.59 0.27
C GLU A 11 20.08 14.02 0.62
N MET A 12 19.08 14.28 -0.20
CA MET A 12 17.72 13.74 -0.03
C MET A 12 17.54 12.32 -0.57
N LEU A 13 18.36 11.90 -1.58
CA LEU A 13 18.15 10.60 -2.25
C LEU A 13 18.34 9.42 -1.29
N LEU A 14 19.41 9.41 -0.49
CA LEU A 14 19.68 8.30 0.44
C LEU A 14 18.57 8.18 1.50
N PRO A 15 18.19 9.26 2.24
CA PRO A 15 17.06 9.21 3.16
C PRO A 15 15.75 8.84 2.48
N PHE A 16 15.52 9.26 1.21
CA PHE A 16 14.31 8.92 0.46
C PHE A 16 14.19 7.40 0.25
N PHE A 17 15.22 6.75 -0.29
CA PHE A 17 15.17 5.32 -0.53
C PHE A 17 15.09 4.52 0.78
N PHE A 18 15.79 4.94 1.82
CA PHE A 18 15.72 4.32 3.13
C PHE A 18 14.31 4.45 3.73
N SER A 19 13.73 5.63 3.73
CA SER A 19 12.36 5.87 4.22
C SER A 19 11.32 5.14 3.39
N LEU A 20 11.49 5.13 2.05
CA LEU A 20 10.59 4.40 1.15
C LEU A 20 10.59 2.91 1.47
N LEU A 21 11.78 2.31 1.61
CA LEU A 21 11.90 0.90 1.94
C LEU A 21 11.31 0.59 3.32
N MET A 22 11.61 1.41 4.33
CA MET A 22 11.11 1.22 5.70
C MET A 22 9.58 1.31 5.76
N ILE A 23 8.98 2.36 5.18
CA ILE A 23 7.53 2.55 5.19
C ILE A 23 6.84 1.45 4.40
N THR A 24 7.34 1.15 3.19
CA THR A 24 6.81 0.07 2.36
C THR A 24 6.85 -1.27 3.10
N PHE A 25 7.94 -1.58 3.80
CA PHE A 25 8.09 -2.79 4.57
C PHE A 25 7.08 -2.87 5.73
N ILE A 26 6.90 -1.78 6.49
CA ILE A 26 5.92 -1.72 7.60
C ILE A 26 4.50 -1.93 7.09
N LEU A 27 4.11 -1.24 6.01
CA LEU A 27 2.79 -1.38 5.41
C LEU A 27 2.59 -2.77 4.79
N PHE A 28 3.63 -3.32 4.17
CA PHE A 28 3.60 -4.65 3.58
C PHE A 28 3.45 -5.74 4.63
N ILE A 29 4.19 -5.69 5.76
CA ILE A 29 4.01 -6.64 6.87
C ILE A 29 2.58 -6.61 7.39
N ASN A 30 2.01 -5.43 7.62
CA ASN A 30 0.63 -5.30 8.08
C ASN A 30 -0.37 -5.90 7.08
N PHE A 31 -0.13 -5.70 5.77
CA PHE A 31 -0.91 -6.32 4.72
C PHE A 31 -0.72 -7.83 4.67
N LEU A 32 0.54 -8.31 4.79
CA LEU A 32 0.89 -9.73 4.79
C LEU A 32 0.19 -10.49 5.91
N LEU A 33 0.19 -9.96 7.14
CA LEU A 33 -0.50 -10.59 8.26
C LEU A 33 -1.99 -10.78 7.96
N ARG A 34 -2.65 -9.76 7.44
CA ARG A 34 -4.06 -9.85 7.03
C ARG A 34 -4.30 -10.81 5.87
N ALA A 35 -3.36 -10.92 4.94
CA ALA A 35 -3.44 -11.86 3.82
C ALA A 35 -3.26 -13.31 4.31
N ILE A 36 -2.33 -13.53 5.25
CA ILE A 36 -2.11 -14.83 5.89
C ILE A 36 -3.40 -15.30 6.58
N ASP A 37 -3.98 -14.48 7.46
CA ASP A 37 -5.23 -14.81 8.17
C ASP A 37 -6.37 -15.15 7.18
N ARG A 38 -6.40 -14.49 6.03
CA ARG A 38 -7.43 -14.69 5.01
C ARG A 38 -7.23 -15.98 4.22
N PHE A 39 -6.00 -16.40 3.94
CA PHE A 39 -5.66 -17.47 3.00
C PHE A 39 -5.05 -18.71 3.64
N LEU A 40 -4.50 -18.61 4.87
CA LEU A 40 -3.86 -19.74 5.55
C LEU A 40 -4.90 -20.81 5.92
N GLY A 41 -4.55 -22.06 5.72
CA GLY A 41 -5.44 -23.19 6.02
C GLY A 41 -6.52 -23.45 4.97
N LYS A 42 -6.59 -22.64 3.88
CA LYS A 42 -7.64 -22.75 2.87
C LYS A 42 -7.18 -23.50 1.61
N GLY A 43 -6.00 -24.16 1.64
CA GLY A 43 -5.49 -25.02 0.57
C GLY A 43 -5.26 -24.32 -0.76
N LEU A 44 -4.90 -23.04 -0.73
CA LEU A 44 -4.52 -22.28 -1.91
C LEU A 44 -3.08 -22.58 -2.29
N ASP A 45 -2.79 -22.53 -3.59
CA ASP A 45 -1.44 -22.65 -4.09
C ASP A 45 -0.59 -21.44 -3.66
N VAL A 46 0.63 -21.72 -3.22
CA VAL A 46 1.59 -20.68 -2.76
C VAL A 46 1.84 -19.66 -3.86
N LEU A 47 1.88 -20.07 -5.13
CA LEU A 47 2.09 -19.19 -6.27
C LEU A 47 0.98 -18.15 -6.39
N THR A 48 -0.27 -18.57 -6.20
CA THR A 48 -1.46 -17.68 -6.21
C THR A 48 -1.40 -16.64 -5.07
N ILE A 49 -0.93 -17.05 -3.90
CA ILE A 49 -0.75 -16.14 -2.76
C ILE A 49 0.34 -15.11 -3.07
N LEU A 50 1.48 -15.54 -3.61
CA LEU A 50 2.57 -14.65 -3.99
C LEU A 50 2.13 -13.64 -5.07
N GLU A 51 1.40 -14.10 -6.08
CA GLU A 51 0.83 -13.23 -7.12
C GLU A 51 -0.10 -12.18 -6.52
N TYR A 52 -1.00 -12.59 -5.61
CA TYR A 52 -1.89 -11.67 -4.89
C TYR A 52 -1.12 -10.63 -4.07
N LEU A 53 -0.05 -11.04 -3.38
CA LEU A 53 0.80 -10.14 -2.61
C LEU A 53 1.51 -9.13 -3.52
N PHE A 54 2.06 -9.60 -4.65
CA PHE A 54 2.75 -8.75 -5.62
C PHE A 54 1.81 -7.71 -6.24
N LEU A 55 0.62 -8.11 -6.65
CA LEU A 55 -0.38 -7.20 -7.22
C LEU A 55 -0.80 -6.10 -6.23
N ASN A 56 -0.90 -6.45 -4.96
CA ASN A 56 -1.24 -5.48 -3.92
C ASN A 56 -0.06 -4.59 -3.49
N LEU A 57 1.18 -4.90 -3.88
CA LEU A 57 2.34 -4.06 -3.58
C LEU A 57 2.22 -2.67 -4.22
N ALA A 58 1.54 -2.56 -5.37
CA ALA A 58 1.39 -1.30 -6.10
C ALA A 58 0.71 -0.21 -5.28
N TRP A 59 -0.39 -0.51 -4.60
CA TRP A 59 -1.07 0.49 -3.78
C TRP A 59 -0.27 0.84 -2.51
N ILE A 60 0.48 -0.11 -1.96
CA ILE A 60 1.39 0.13 -0.83
C ILE A 60 2.48 1.12 -1.22
N ILE A 61 3.10 0.93 -2.40
CA ILE A 61 4.11 1.85 -2.93
C ILE A 61 3.50 3.22 -3.17
N ALA A 62 2.30 3.29 -3.75
CA ALA A 62 1.61 4.55 -4.01
C ALA A 62 1.41 5.40 -2.73
N LEU A 63 1.12 4.74 -1.59
CA LEU A 63 1.00 5.39 -0.28
C LEU A 63 2.36 5.72 0.35
N SER A 64 3.36 4.85 0.16
CA SER A 64 4.68 5.00 0.78
C SER A 64 5.48 6.16 0.19
N VAL A 65 5.35 6.42 -1.12
CA VAL A 65 6.15 7.43 -1.82
C VAL A 65 5.98 8.84 -1.24
N PRO A 66 4.77 9.40 -1.05
CA PRO A 66 4.63 10.75 -0.49
C PRO A 66 5.11 10.84 0.96
N MET A 67 4.91 9.78 1.76
CA MET A 67 5.44 9.69 3.12
C MET A 67 6.97 9.67 3.13
N ALA A 68 7.58 8.94 2.20
CA ALA A 68 9.03 8.87 2.05
C ALA A 68 9.64 10.20 1.63
N VAL A 69 8.98 10.97 0.75
CA VAL A 69 9.41 12.33 0.37
C VAL A 69 9.42 13.26 1.58
N LEU A 70 8.36 13.18 2.40
CA LEU A 70 8.27 13.99 3.62
C LEU A 70 9.42 13.66 4.59
N LEU A 71 9.61 12.38 4.91
CA LEU A 71 10.67 11.94 5.82
C LEU A 71 12.06 12.26 5.27
N ALA A 72 12.30 12.03 3.99
CA ALA A 72 13.56 12.36 3.34
C ALA A 72 13.89 13.84 3.46
N THR A 73 12.89 14.70 3.25
CA THR A 73 13.06 16.15 3.39
C THR A 73 13.38 16.53 4.83
N LEU A 74 12.64 16.00 5.80
CA LEU A 74 12.89 16.26 7.22
C LEU A 74 14.28 15.79 7.67
N MET A 75 14.68 14.58 7.28
CA MET A 75 15.99 14.03 7.64
C MET A 75 17.14 14.80 6.99
N ALA A 76 17.04 15.13 5.69
CA ALA A 76 18.06 15.89 4.99
C ALA A 76 18.22 17.31 5.58
N PHE A 77 17.12 18.02 5.81
CA PHE A 77 17.16 19.36 6.39
C PHE A 77 17.55 19.34 7.87
N GLY A 78 17.13 18.34 8.63
CA GLY A 78 17.56 18.14 10.02
C GLY A 78 19.08 18.04 10.11
N ARG A 79 19.68 17.16 9.31
CA ARG A 79 21.15 17.00 9.27
C ARG A 79 21.86 18.28 8.82
N LEU A 80 21.43 18.89 7.73
CA LEU A 80 22.04 20.13 7.24
C LEU A 80 21.91 21.30 8.25
N SER A 81 20.89 21.27 9.08
CA SER A 81 20.70 22.24 10.18
C SER A 81 21.62 21.95 11.36
N GLU A 82 21.79 20.67 11.76
CA GLU A 82 22.72 20.23 12.80
C GLU A 82 24.16 20.58 12.44
N ASP A 83 24.55 20.35 11.19
CA ASP A 83 25.88 20.66 10.67
C ASP A 83 26.11 22.17 10.44
N ASN A 84 25.10 23.02 10.78
CA ASN A 84 25.12 24.48 10.56
C ASN A 84 25.29 24.91 9.09
N GLU A 85 25.18 24.00 8.12
CA GLU A 85 25.34 24.31 6.71
C GLU A 85 24.30 25.32 6.20
N ILE A 86 23.04 25.19 6.65
CA ILE A 86 21.97 26.15 6.30
C ILE A 86 22.29 27.53 6.83
N ASN A 87 22.82 27.64 8.07
CA ASN A 87 23.19 28.90 8.67
C ASN A 87 24.39 29.54 7.95
N ALA A 88 25.39 28.75 7.59
CA ALA A 88 26.54 29.21 6.82
C ALA A 88 26.14 29.73 5.43
N LEU A 89 25.26 29.03 4.72
CA LEU A 89 24.72 29.47 3.45
C LEU A 89 23.94 30.78 3.56
N ARG A 90 23.15 30.95 4.61
CA ARG A 90 22.43 32.21 4.87
C ARG A 90 23.37 33.34 5.22
N ALA A 91 24.41 33.08 6.02
CA ALA A 91 25.40 34.08 6.37
C ALA A 91 26.24 34.55 5.15
N SER A 92 26.42 33.66 4.15
CA SER A 92 27.07 34.00 2.86
C SER A 92 26.15 34.75 1.88
N GLY A 93 24.91 35.10 2.29
CA GLY A 93 23.96 35.86 1.47
C GLY A 93 23.08 35.01 0.55
N VAL A 94 23.08 33.68 0.69
CA VAL A 94 22.19 32.81 -0.09
C VAL A 94 20.76 32.99 0.43
N GLY A 95 19.86 33.42 -0.45
CA GLY A 95 18.45 33.62 -0.10
C GLY A 95 17.75 32.30 0.21
N PHE A 96 16.83 32.33 1.17
CA PHE A 96 16.07 31.16 1.62
C PHE A 96 15.35 30.41 0.48
N LEU A 97 14.77 31.14 -0.48
CA LEU A 97 14.12 30.56 -1.66
C LEU A 97 15.07 29.71 -2.53
N SER A 98 16.37 30.06 -2.53
CA SER A 98 17.38 29.25 -3.26
C SER A 98 17.67 27.92 -2.56
N ILE A 99 17.53 27.88 -1.23
CA ILE A 99 17.72 26.67 -0.42
C ILE A 99 16.52 25.71 -0.62
N ILE A 100 15.30 26.22 -0.52
CA ILE A 100 14.08 25.39 -0.60
C ILE A 100 13.72 24.96 -2.03
N ARG A 101 14.30 25.61 -3.05
CA ARG A 101 14.03 25.28 -4.47
C ARG A 101 14.36 23.83 -4.80
N ALA A 102 15.44 23.28 -4.25
CA ALA A 102 15.87 21.92 -4.52
C ALA A 102 14.88 20.86 -4.00
N PRO A 103 14.45 20.88 -2.73
CA PRO A 103 13.43 19.95 -2.24
C PRO A 103 12.09 20.10 -2.93
N ILE A 104 11.68 21.33 -3.31
CA ILE A 104 10.45 21.53 -4.08
C ILE A 104 10.57 20.85 -5.46
N MET A 105 11.67 21.07 -6.18
CA MET A 105 11.89 20.41 -7.48
C MET A 105 11.92 18.90 -7.36
N PHE A 106 12.56 18.36 -6.31
CA PHE A 106 12.57 16.94 -6.02
C PHE A 106 11.16 16.41 -5.79
N GLY A 107 10.40 17.06 -4.89
CA GLY A 107 9.01 16.69 -4.59
C GLY A 107 8.11 16.75 -5.82
N VAL A 108 8.22 17.79 -6.65
CA VAL A 108 7.46 17.92 -7.91
C VAL A 108 7.82 16.80 -8.87
N THR A 109 9.10 16.45 -9.03
CA THR A 109 9.53 15.36 -9.91
C THR A 109 8.94 14.02 -9.45
N VAL A 110 9.04 13.72 -8.16
CA VAL A 110 8.46 12.50 -7.57
C VAL A 110 6.94 12.50 -7.70
N ALA A 111 6.28 13.64 -7.50
CA ALA A 111 4.82 13.77 -7.66
C ALA A 111 4.37 13.48 -9.10
N LEU A 112 5.09 13.98 -10.10
CA LEU A 112 4.79 13.69 -11.52
C LEU A 112 4.97 12.20 -11.84
N MET A 113 6.03 11.57 -11.33
CA MET A 113 6.22 10.12 -11.45
C MET A 113 5.08 9.34 -10.77
N LEU A 114 4.65 9.78 -9.60
CA LEU A 114 3.56 9.15 -8.86
C LEU A 114 2.21 9.31 -9.55
N ILE A 115 1.95 10.46 -10.18
CA ILE A 115 0.74 10.69 -11.01
C ILE A 115 0.73 9.69 -12.17
N TYR A 116 1.85 9.53 -12.88
CA TYR A 116 1.96 8.54 -13.93
C TYR A 116 1.71 7.11 -13.42
N PHE A 117 2.34 6.75 -12.31
CA PHE A 117 2.17 5.44 -11.67
C PHE A 117 0.70 5.18 -11.28
N ASN A 118 0.03 6.17 -10.66
CA ASN A 118 -1.36 6.06 -10.21
C ASN A 118 -2.37 6.00 -11.37
N ASN A 119 -2.05 6.58 -12.53
CA ASN A 119 -2.97 6.59 -13.66
C ASN A 119 -2.83 5.35 -14.58
N TYR A 120 -1.63 4.77 -14.66
CA TYR A 120 -1.35 3.70 -15.63
C TYR A 120 -1.05 2.36 -14.95
N ILE A 121 -0.22 2.32 -13.90
CA ILE A 121 0.23 1.07 -13.29
C ILE A 121 -0.73 0.60 -12.20
N LEU A 122 -1.10 1.49 -11.30
CA LEU A 122 -1.95 1.16 -10.15
C LEU A 122 -3.33 0.62 -10.53
N PRO A 123 -4.07 1.18 -11.53
CA PRO A 123 -5.38 0.66 -11.91
C PRO A 123 -5.30 -0.75 -12.49
N ASP A 124 -4.29 -1.02 -13.33
CA ASP A 124 -4.08 -2.32 -13.94
C ASP A 124 -3.78 -3.39 -12.88
N MET A 125 -2.86 -3.13 -11.97
CA MET A 125 -2.53 -4.05 -10.88
C MET A 125 -3.72 -4.29 -9.94
N ASN A 126 -4.49 -3.25 -9.61
CA ASN A 126 -5.70 -3.38 -8.81
C ASN A 126 -6.80 -4.19 -9.52
N PHE A 127 -6.94 -4.02 -10.83
CA PHE A 127 -7.89 -4.80 -11.63
C PHE A 127 -7.55 -6.29 -11.58
N HIS A 128 -6.28 -6.65 -11.82
CA HIS A 128 -5.82 -8.03 -11.74
C HIS A 128 -5.94 -8.63 -10.33
N ALA A 129 -5.63 -7.83 -9.28
CA ALA A 129 -5.82 -8.25 -7.90
C ALA A 129 -7.29 -8.58 -7.56
N ARG A 130 -8.24 -7.80 -8.11
CA ARG A 130 -9.68 -8.06 -7.93
C ARG A 130 -10.14 -9.30 -8.69
N LEU A 131 -9.67 -9.50 -9.92
CA LEU A 131 -9.96 -10.70 -10.70
C LEU A 131 -9.45 -11.95 -9.97
N LEU A 132 -8.19 -11.93 -9.54
CA LEU A 132 -7.58 -13.02 -8.80
C LEU A 132 -8.34 -13.33 -7.51
N SER A 133 -8.72 -12.30 -6.75
CA SER A 133 -9.57 -12.45 -5.57
C SER A 133 -10.90 -13.12 -5.92
N GLY A 134 -11.57 -12.66 -6.99
CA GLY A 134 -12.83 -13.23 -7.46
C GLY A 134 -12.71 -14.71 -7.84
N ASP A 135 -11.65 -15.09 -8.52
CA ASP A 135 -11.37 -16.48 -8.91
C ASP A 135 -11.10 -17.38 -7.70
N ILE A 136 -10.37 -16.87 -6.70
CA ILE A 136 -10.15 -17.56 -5.42
C ILE A 136 -11.50 -17.84 -4.75
N TYR A 137 -12.39 -16.85 -4.65
CA TYR A 137 -13.70 -16.99 -4.03
C TYR A 137 -14.64 -17.94 -4.81
N ARG A 138 -14.57 -17.94 -6.15
CA ARG A 138 -15.37 -18.84 -7.00
C ARG A 138 -14.92 -20.30 -6.90
N LYS A 139 -13.61 -20.54 -6.83
CA LYS A 139 -13.06 -21.89 -6.72
C LYS A 139 -13.32 -22.53 -5.35
N ARG A 140 -13.52 -21.73 -4.30
CA ARG A 140 -13.78 -22.21 -2.93
C ARG A 140 -14.83 -21.34 -2.21
N PRO A 141 -16.10 -21.49 -2.54
CA PRO A 141 -17.19 -20.69 -1.97
C PRO A 141 -17.31 -20.82 -0.43
N GLY A 142 -16.87 -21.95 0.14
CA GLY A 142 -16.88 -22.18 1.59
C GLY A 142 -15.87 -21.34 2.40
N MET A 143 -15.00 -20.56 1.75
CA MET A 143 -13.97 -19.76 2.44
C MET A 143 -14.52 -18.57 3.24
N ASN A 144 -15.68 -18.04 2.83
CA ASN A 144 -16.28 -16.84 3.45
C ASN A 144 -17.42 -17.15 4.41
N ILE A 145 -17.66 -18.42 4.70
CA ILE A 145 -18.72 -18.83 5.62
C ILE A 145 -18.15 -18.78 7.05
N GLU A 146 -18.36 -17.65 7.72
CA GLU A 146 -18.08 -17.52 9.14
C GLU A 146 -19.35 -17.93 9.92
N PRO A 147 -19.25 -18.80 10.95
CA PRO A 147 -20.37 -19.16 11.78
C PRO A 147 -21.02 -17.93 12.41
N GLY A 148 -22.35 -17.84 12.36
CA GLY A 148 -23.12 -16.75 12.97
C GLY A 148 -23.31 -15.51 12.11
N ILE A 149 -22.79 -15.45 10.88
CA ILE A 149 -22.98 -14.30 9.98
C ILE A 149 -24.00 -14.64 8.90
N PHE A 150 -24.92 -13.69 8.62
CA PHE A 150 -25.84 -13.80 7.51
C PHE A 150 -25.11 -13.59 6.17
N ILE A 151 -25.23 -14.57 5.29
CA ILE A 151 -24.67 -14.54 3.93
C ILE A 151 -25.79 -14.13 2.99
N ASP A 152 -25.77 -12.90 2.52
CA ASP A 152 -26.77 -12.29 1.63
C ASP A 152 -26.33 -12.25 0.16
N ASN A 153 -25.17 -12.84 -0.17
CA ASN A 153 -24.56 -12.79 -1.50
C ASN A 153 -25.17 -13.77 -2.53
N ILE A 154 -26.21 -14.51 -2.15
CA ILE A 154 -26.93 -15.42 -3.06
C ILE A 154 -28.22 -14.72 -3.50
N PRO A 155 -28.48 -14.58 -4.82
CA PRO A 155 -29.74 -14.03 -5.29
C PRO A 155 -30.92 -14.86 -4.72
N ASP A 156 -31.93 -14.18 -4.20
CA ASP A 156 -33.19 -14.74 -3.64
C ASP A 156 -33.07 -15.58 -2.34
N TYR A 157 -31.86 -15.80 -1.80
CA TYR A 157 -31.67 -16.56 -0.56
C TYR A 157 -30.70 -15.86 0.39
N SER A 158 -30.99 -15.92 1.69
CA SER A 158 -30.05 -15.58 2.77
C SER A 158 -29.76 -16.85 3.56
N MET A 159 -28.52 -17.06 3.93
CA MET A 159 -28.09 -18.25 4.65
C MET A 159 -27.35 -17.86 5.92
N ILE A 160 -27.60 -18.57 7.02
CA ILE A 160 -26.82 -18.50 8.25
C ILE A 160 -26.30 -19.89 8.57
N VAL A 161 -25.02 -19.97 8.96
CA VAL A 161 -24.37 -21.21 9.38
C VAL A 161 -24.06 -21.11 10.86
N GLY A 162 -24.57 -22.02 11.68
CA GLY A 162 -24.41 -22.00 13.13
C GLY A 162 -23.04 -22.49 13.59
N GLY A 163 -22.40 -23.42 12.87
CA GLY A 163 -21.09 -23.97 13.22
C GLY A 163 -20.32 -24.46 11.99
N LYS A 164 -18.99 -24.49 12.12
CA LYS A 164 -18.07 -25.02 11.10
C LYS A 164 -17.04 -25.93 11.77
N GLU A 165 -17.06 -27.21 11.42
CA GLU A 165 -16.04 -28.18 11.83
C GLU A 165 -15.26 -28.66 10.59
N GLY A 166 -14.08 -28.08 10.36
CA GLY A 166 -13.26 -28.37 9.18
C GLY A 166 -13.92 -27.91 7.88
N GLU A 167 -14.26 -28.83 6.97
CA GLU A 167 -14.98 -28.57 5.72
C GLU A 167 -16.50 -28.77 5.83
N LEU A 168 -17.01 -29.24 6.95
CA LEU A 168 -18.43 -29.50 7.18
C LEU A 168 -19.09 -28.32 7.90
N PHE A 169 -20.28 -27.94 7.40
CA PHE A 169 -21.11 -26.92 8.03
C PHE A 169 -22.20 -27.59 8.86
N SER A 170 -22.37 -27.14 10.11
CA SER A 170 -23.44 -27.57 11.01
C SER A 170 -24.45 -26.45 11.19
N ASP A 171 -25.75 -26.83 11.38
CA ASP A 171 -26.90 -25.91 11.58
C ASP A 171 -26.99 -24.84 10.48
N VAL A 172 -27.12 -25.30 9.23
CA VAL A 172 -27.31 -24.41 8.08
C VAL A 172 -28.79 -24.06 7.95
N ARG A 173 -29.14 -22.76 8.12
CA ARG A 173 -30.50 -22.25 7.94
C ARG A 173 -30.56 -21.37 6.70
N ILE A 174 -31.44 -21.72 5.76
CA ILE A 174 -31.64 -21.01 4.50
C ILE A 174 -32.98 -20.29 4.57
N PHE A 175 -32.93 -18.98 4.35
CA PHE A 175 -34.14 -18.13 4.27
C PHE A 175 -34.33 -17.68 2.84
N SER A 176 -35.53 -17.91 2.29
CA SER A 176 -35.90 -17.37 0.98
C SER A 176 -36.34 -15.91 1.16
N LYS A 177 -35.74 -15.00 0.37
CA LYS A 177 -36.24 -13.63 0.23
C LYS A 177 -37.55 -13.71 -0.60
N GLY A 178 -38.69 -13.82 0.07
CA GLY A 178 -40.01 -13.79 -0.61
C GLY A 178 -40.11 -12.54 -1.48
N LYS A 179 -40.46 -12.70 -2.75
CA LYS A 179 -40.86 -11.60 -3.63
C LYS A 179 -42.06 -10.88 -2.99
N GLN A 180 -41.82 -9.64 -2.51
CA GLN A 180 -42.92 -8.68 -2.34
C GLN A 180 -43.21 -7.99 -3.66
#